data_0ea47581e3a439e09a6a2b6da3e25219
#
_entry.id   0ea47581e3a439e09a6a2b6da3e25219
#
_cell.length_a   1.000
_cell.length_b   1.000
_cell.length_c   1.000
_cell.angle_alpha   90.00
_cell.angle_beta   90.00
_cell.angle_gamma   90.00
#
_symmetry.space_group_name_H-M   'P 1'
#
loop_
_entity.id
_entity.type
_entity.pdbx_description
1 polymer ?
#
loop_
_entity_poly.entity_id
_entity_poly.type
_entity_poly.pdbx_seq_one_letter_code
_entity_poly.pdbx_strand_id
1 'polypeptide(L)'
;MALSKNQIKLITSLALKKNRDVSSLFVAEGNKLVADLLPLFGCELIAATDEWIAENKDLILSVKPAAVVAASKEEIKKASAQNAPQSVIAVLRKREVRFSEDMLAGSLTLMLDTVQDPGNLGTIIRIADWFGIRNIICSKETADVYNPKVVQASMGAVGRVALHYCDLCAFVDGLKGKYPLFGTFLDGENIYGRSLPQEAIIVMGNEGNGISDALAERITDRLLIPNYPAGEETSESLNVAVATAITCAEFRRRVIAV
;
A
#
# COMPACT_ATOMS: atom_id res chain seq x y z
N MET A 1 29.80 15.59 -6.19
CA MET A 1 29.18 16.68 -6.99
C MET A 1 27.90 17.08 -6.26
N ALA A 2 27.62 18.36 -6.12
CA ALA A 2 26.42 18.87 -5.46
C ALA A 2 25.14 18.50 -6.24
N LEU A 3 24.01 18.37 -5.52
CA LEU A 3 22.70 18.09 -6.12
C LEU A 3 22.28 19.26 -7.03
N SER A 4 22.10 19.01 -8.31
CA SER A 4 21.77 20.06 -9.28
C SER A 4 20.34 20.58 -9.09
N LYS A 5 20.08 21.83 -9.51
CA LYS A 5 18.73 22.42 -9.48
C LYS A 5 17.68 21.56 -10.21
N ASN A 6 18.08 20.92 -11.32
CA ASN A 6 17.20 20.04 -12.10
C ASN A 6 16.84 18.75 -11.34
N GLN A 7 17.80 18.16 -10.62
CA GLN A 7 17.54 16.99 -9.78
C GLN A 7 16.63 17.32 -8.60
N ILE A 8 16.85 18.45 -7.92
CA ILE A 8 15.94 18.93 -6.86
C ILE A 8 14.53 19.12 -7.44
N LYS A 9 14.42 19.80 -8.61
CA LYS A 9 13.12 20.00 -9.28
C LYS A 9 12.46 18.68 -9.66
N LEU A 10 13.21 17.68 -10.15
CA LEU A 10 12.69 16.35 -10.42
C LEU A 10 12.11 15.73 -9.15
N ILE A 11 12.90 15.62 -8.07
CA ILE A 11 12.48 15.00 -6.81
C ILE A 11 11.21 15.68 -6.27
N THR A 12 11.22 17.01 -6.14
CA THR A 12 10.07 17.76 -5.58
C THR A 12 8.84 17.68 -6.46
N SER A 13 9.01 17.61 -7.79
CA SER A 13 7.88 17.52 -8.73
C SER A 13 7.08 16.21 -8.57
N LEU A 14 7.73 15.13 -8.12
CA LEU A 14 7.12 13.81 -7.94
C LEU A 14 6.16 13.75 -6.73
N ALA A 15 6.04 14.82 -5.95
CA ALA A 15 4.95 14.97 -4.99
C ALA A 15 3.57 14.96 -5.67
N LEU A 16 3.48 15.44 -6.93
CA LEU A 16 2.25 15.51 -7.70
C LEU A 16 2.03 14.24 -8.54
N LYS A 17 0.83 13.65 -8.43
CA LYS A 17 0.45 12.42 -9.15
C LYS A 17 0.67 12.55 -10.66
N LYS A 18 0.24 13.68 -11.28
CA LYS A 18 0.41 13.91 -12.72
C LYS A 18 1.86 13.79 -13.19
N ASN A 19 2.83 14.22 -12.38
CA ASN A 19 4.25 14.16 -12.74
C ASN A 19 4.78 12.73 -12.61
N ARG A 20 4.30 11.98 -11.59
CA ARG A 20 4.60 10.55 -11.45
C ARG A 20 4.05 9.73 -12.61
N ASP A 21 2.87 10.08 -13.10
CA ASP A 21 2.22 9.37 -14.22
C ASP A 21 2.94 9.66 -15.55
N VAL A 22 3.34 10.90 -15.79
CA VAL A 22 4.08 11.28 -17.01
C VAL A 22 5.47 10.68 -17.04
N SER A 23 6.19 10.71 -15.91
CA SER A 23 7.58 10.25 -15.85
C SER A 23 7.72 8.74 -15.55
N SER A 24 6.67 8.10 -15.08
CA SER A 24 6.70 6.73 -14.52
C SER A 24 7.71 6.58 -13.37
N LEU A 25 7.92 7.66 -12.58
CA LEU A 25 8.84 7.71 -11.45
C LEU A 25 8.10 7.99 -10.15
N PHE A 26 8.73 7.61 -9.02
CA PHE A 26 8.28 7.97 -7.68
C PHE A 26 9.47 8.17 -6.74
N VAL A 27 9.23 8.74 -5.56
CA VAL A 27 10.27 9.04 -4.57
C VAL A 27 10.13 8.11 -3.37
N ALA A 28 11.28 7.61 -2.90
CA ALA A 28 11.44 6.97 -1.61
C ALA A 28 12.48 7.75 -0.78
N GLU A 29 12.19 7.99 0.51
CA GLU A 29 13.04 8.77 1.39
C GLU A 29 13.29 8.02 2.71
N GLY A 30 14.54 8.02 3.17
CA GLY A 30 14.93 7.41 4.44
C GLY A 30 15.81 6.17 4.28
N ASN A 31 16.76 6.04 5.21
CA ASN A 31 17.88 5.11 5.10
C ASN A 31 17.42 3.65 4.88
N LYS A 32 16.52 3.18 5.73
CA LYS A 32 16.02 1.80 5.65
C LYS A 32 15.08 1.59 4.46
N LEU A 33 14.12 2.53 4.27
CA LEU A 33 13.13 2.39 3.20
C LEU A 33 13.79 2.35 1.82
N VAL A 34 14.75 3.23 1.56
CA VAL A 34 15.49 3.24 0.29
C VAL A 34 16.27 1.93 0.12
N ALA A 35 17.01 1.48 1.13
CA ALA A 35 17.75 0.22 1.08
C ALA A 35 16.84 -0.99 0.78
N ASP A 36 15.64 -1.05 1.39
CA ASP A 36 14.65 -2.11 1.18
C ASP A 36 14.04 -2.09 -0.23
N LEU A 37 13.87 -0.90 -0.84
CA LEU A 37 13.22 -0.75 -2.14
C LEU A 37 14.18 -0.83 -3.33
N LEU A 38 15.44 -0.46 -3.17
CA LEU A 38 16.43 -0.47 -4.25
C LEU A 38 16.54 -1.82 -4.99
N PRO A 39 16.53 -2.99 -4.33
CA PRO A 39 16.58 -4.28 -5.02
C PRO A 39 15.30 -4.63 -5.80
N LEU A 40 14.20 -3.94 -5.50
CA LEU A 40 12.87 -4.28 -6.00
C LEU A 40 12.41 -3.37 -7.14
N PHE A 41 13.06 -2.22 -7.33
CA PHE A 41 12.69 -1.23 -8.34
C PHE A 41 13.90 -0.74 -9.12
N GLY A 42 13.71 -0.45 -10.40
CA GLY A 42 14.73 0.27 -11.18
C GLY A 42 14.99 1.65 -10.58
N CYS A 43 16.26 2.04 -10.41
CA CYS A 43 16.65 3.29 -9.78
C CYS A 43 17.19 4.28 -10.80
N GLU A 44 16.56 5.47 -10.87
CA GLU A 44 16.97 6.57 -11.74
C GLU A 44 18.02 7.45 -11.07
N LEU A 45 17.85 7.74 -9.77
CA LEU A 45 18.73 8.63 -9.03
C LEU A 45 18.78 8.23 -7.56
N ILE A 46 19.99 8.19 -7.01
CA ILE A 46 20.24 8.21 -5.56
C ILE A 46 20.89 9.54 -5.22
N ALA A 47 20.29 10.32 -4.33
CA ALA A 47 20.86 11.49 -3.70
C ALA A 47 21.09 11.18 -2.23
N ALA A 48 22.32 11.08 -1.76
CA ALA A 48 22.62 10.65 -0.39
C ALA A 48 23.89 11.31 0.13
N THR A 49 24.04 11.28 1.47
CA THR A 49 25.30 11.71 2.10
C THR A 49 26.44 10.74 1.78
N ASP A 50 27.69 11.24 1.85
CA ASP A 50 28.87 10.41 1.60
C ASP A 50 28.91 9.20 2.53
N GLU A 51 28.51 9.36 3.79
CA GLU A 51 28.45 8.26 4.77
C GLU A 51 27.47 7.17 4.31
N TRP A 52 26.24 7.55 3.92
CA TRP A 52 25.26 6.58 3.46
C TRP A 52 25.72 5.84 2.18
N ILE A 53 26.35 6.54 1.24
CA ILE A 53 26.89 5.95 0.03
C ILE A 53 27.99 4.94 0.37
N ALA A 54 28.88 5.26 1.30
CA ALA A 54 29.95 4.36 1.72
C ALA A 54 29.43 3.10 2.42
N GLU A 55 28.45 3.26 3.33
CA GLU A 55 27.80 2.15 4.05
C GLU A 55 27.00 1.21 3.12
N ASN A 56 26.45 1.73 2.02
CA ASN A 56 25.61 0.98 1.09
C ASN A 56 26.28 0.70 -0.28
N LYS A 57 27.61 0.74 -0.35
CA LYS A 57 28.36 0.60 -1.58
C LYS A 57 28.03 -0.68 -2.36
N ASP A 58 27.98 -1.82 -1.68
CA ASP A 58 27.70 -3.12 -2.31
C ASP A 58 26.27 -3.17 -2.86
N LEU A 59 25.31 -2.63 -2.12
CA LEU A 59 23.92 -2.51 -2.58
C LEU A 59 23.84 -1.64 -3.85
N ILE A 60 24.49 -0.46 -3.85
CA ILE A 60 24.52 0.45 -5.01
C ILE A 60 25.14 -0.24 -6.23
N LEU A 61 26.24 -0.96 -6.04
CA LEU A 61 26.89 -1.72 -7.11
C LEU A 61 25.99 -2.84 -7.67
N SER A 62 25.20 -3.49 -6.82
CA SER A 62 24.29 -4.56 -7.23
C SER A 62 23.10 -4.05 -8.05
N VAL A 63 22.50 -2.92 -7.65
CA VAL A 63 21.28 -2.37 -8.29
C VAL A 63 21.58 -1.49 -9.50
N LYS A 64 22.82 -1.00 -9.65
CA LYS A 64 23.28 -0.19 -10.79
C LYS A 64 22.34 0.97 -11.13
N PRO A 65 22.14 1.94 -10.21
CA PRO A 65 21.29 3.10 -10.47
C PRO A 65 21.83 3.92 -11.65
N ALA A 66 20.94 4.64 -12.36
CA ALA A 66 21.38 5.48 -13.49
C ALA A 66 22.28 6.64 -13.03
N ALA A 67 22.07 7.16 -11.81
CA ALA A 67 22.93 8.18 -11.22
C ALA A 67 23.03 8.03 -9.68
N VAL A 68 24.22 8.33 -9.14
CA VAL A 68 24.46 8.47 -7.69
C VAL A 68 25.12 9.84 -7.48
N VAL A 69 24.53 10.63 -6.59
CA VAL A 69 25.00 12.00 -6.28
C VAL A 69 25.23 12.11 -4.78
N ALA A 70 26.46 12.45 -4.41
CA ALA A 70 26.77 12.84 -3.04
C ALA A 70 26.14 14.22 -2.77
N ALA A 71 25.34 14.31 -1.71
CA ALA A 71 24.59 15.50 -1.34
C ALA A 71 24.78 15.82 0.14
N SER A 72 24.89 17.10 0.47
CA SER A 72 24.90 17.55 1.87
C SER A 72 23.51 17.37 2.51
N LYS A 73 23.47 17.36 3.85
CA LYS A 73 22.21 17.31 4.59
C LYS A 73 21.27 18.48 4.24
N GLU A 74 21.83 19.66 3.97
CA GLU A 74 21.09 20.84 3.54
C GLU A 74 20.48 20.67 2.14
N GLU A 75 21.19 20.03 1.23
CA GLU A 75 20.69 19.74 -0.11
C GLU A 75 19.59 18.69 -0.07
N ILE A 76 19.76 17.62 0.72
CA ILE A 76 18.71 16.61 0.96
C ILE A 76 17.47 17.28 1.57
N LYS A 77 17.65 18.16 2.57
CA LYS A 77 16.54 18.90 3.20
C LYS A 77 15.77 19.77 2.18
N LYS A 78 16.46 20.39 1.21
CA LYS A 78 15.80 21.18 0.14
C LYS A 78 15.00 20.33 -0.84
N ALA A 79 15.38 19.07 -1.04
CA ALA A 79 14.74 18.16 -1.98
C ALA A 79 13.64 17.30 -1.31
N SER A 80 13.71 17.12 0.00
CA SER A 80 12.83 16.24 0.77
C SER A 80 11.46 16.86 1.01
N ALA A 81 10.42 16.00 1.02
CA ALA A 81 9.08 16.34 1.50
C ALA A 81 8.90 16.08 3.01
N GLN A 82 9.91 15.54 3.71
CA GLN A 82 9.84 15.22 5.13
C GLN A 82 10.28 16.40 6.01
N ASN A 83 9.66 16.55 7.17
CA ASN A 83 10.06 17.57 8.15
C ASN A 83 11.46 17.30 8.72
N ALA A 84 11.81 16.03 8.91
CA ALA A 84 13.12 15.59 9.42
C ALA A 84 13.71 14.54 8.45
N PRO A 85 14.27 14.97 7.31
CA PRO A 85 14.82 14.06 6.33
C PRO A 85 16.04 13.31 6.86
N GLN A 86 16.19 12.07 6.44
CA GLN A 86 17.36 11.26 6.71
C GLN A 86 18.45 11.50 5.65
N SER A 87 19.36 10.55 5.51
CA SER A 87 20.58 10.72 4.71
C SER A 87 20.43 10.39 3.23
N VAL A 88 19.25 9.96 2.76
CA VAL A 88 19.07 9.52 1.38
C VAL A 88 17.65 9.75 0.84
N ILE A 89 17.61 10.11 -0.45
CA ILE A 89 16.41 10.15 -1.30
C ILE A 89 16.72 9.34 -2.55
N ALA A 90 15.81 8.44 -2.94
CA ALA A 90 15.89 7.72 -4.20
C ALA A 90 14.71 8.06 -5.12
N VAL A 91 15.00 8.24 -6.41
CA VAL A 91 13.99 8.30 -7.47
C VAL A 91 13.95 6.94 -8.13
N LEU A 92 12.81 6.27 -8.03
CA LEU A 92 12.59 4.91 -8.47
C LEU A 92 11.58 4.86 -9.62
N ARG A 93 11.70 3.83 -10.49
CA ARG A 93 10.76 3.61 -11.60
C ARG A 93 9.54 2.84 -11.10
N LYS A 94 8.34 3.28 -11.47
CA LYS A 94 7.10 2.53 -11.20
C LYS A 94 7.18 1.16 -11.88
N ARG A 95 6.57 0.15 -11.24
CA ARG A 95 6.36 -1.17 -11.88
C ARG A 95 4.99 -1.20 -12.52
N GLU A 96 4.92 -1.74 -13.71
CA GLU A 96 3.65 -2.16 -14.30
C GLU A 96 3.30 -3.55 -13.75
N VAL A 97 2.19 -3.64 -13.05
CA VAL A 97 1.65 -4.92 -12.59
C VAL A 97 0.35 -5.18 -13.34
N ARG A 98 0.34 -6.24 -14.17
CA ARG A 98 -0.88 -6.67 -14.86
C ARG A 98 -1.61 -7.66 -13.97
N PHE A 99 -2.90 -7.41 -13.78
CA PHE A 99 -3.77 -8.35 -13.08
C PHE A 99 -4.02 -9.58 -13.95
N SER A 100 -4.00 -10.77 -13.32
CA SER A 100 -4.49 -12.02 -13.85
C SER A 100 -5.39 -12.68 -12.81
N GLU A 101 -6.51 -13.28 -13.23
CA GLU A 101 -7.43 -13.97 -12.32
C GLU A 101 -6.76 -15.08 -11.52
N ASP A 102 -5.74 -15.73 -12.07
CA ASP A 102 -4.94 -16.76 -11.39
C ASP A 102 -4.28 -16.24 -10.09
N MET A 103 -4.10 -14.92 -9.94
CA MET A 103 -3.56 -14.31 -8.72
C MET A 103 -4.51 -14.41 -7.53
N LEU A 104 -5.79 -14.70 -7.75
CA LEU A 104 -6.80 -14.89 -6.70
C LEU A 104 -6.83 -16.33 -6.20
N ALA A 105 -6.49 -17.29 -7.04
CA ALA A 105 -6.62 -18.71 -6.73
C ALA A 105 -5.76 -19.10 -5.51
N GLY A 106 -6.38 -19.79 -4.54
CA GLY A 106 -5.73 -20.25 -3.31
C GLY A 106 -5.24 -19.14 -2.39
N SER A 107 -5.64 -17.89 -2.61
CA SER A 107 -5.09 -16.74 -1.87
C SER A 107 -6.18 -15.88 -1.23
N LEU A 108 -5.78 -15.17 -0.18
CA LEU A 108 -6.56 -14.09 0.39
C LEU A 108 -6.19 -12.80 -0.33
N THR A 109 -7.19 -12.05 -0.80
CA THR A 109 -7.02 -10.79 -1.54
C THR A 109 -7.78 -9.68 -0.80
N LEU A 110 -7.21 -8.48 -0.72
CA LEU A 110 -7.93 -7.30 -0.26
C LEU A 110 -8.56 -6.56 -1.44
N MET A 111 -9.74 -5.99 -1.21
CA MET A 111 -10.39 -5.04 -2.12
C MET A 111 -10.68 -3.76 -1.34
N LEU A 112 -10.26 -2.61 -1.87
CA LEU A 112 -10.36 -1.31 -1.20
C LEU A 112 -11.28 -0.40 -2.00
N ASP A 113 -12.42 -0.09 -1.40
CA ASP A 113 -13.41 0.82 -1.98
C ASP A 113 -13.21 2.23 -1.42
N THR A 114 -12.57 3.09 -2.21
CA THR A 114 -12.41 4.53 -1.93
C THR A 114 -11.64 4.81 -0.63
N VAL A 115 -10.58 4.06 -0.33
CA VAL A 115 -9.65 4.36 0.76
C VAL A 115 -8.76 5.53 0.34
N GLN A 116 -9.11 6.76 0.78
CA GLN A 116 -8.51 7.99 0.28
C GLN A 116 -7.33 8.49 1.10
N ASP A 117 -7.25 8.16 2.39
CA ASP A 117 -6.13 8.59 3.23
C ASP A 117 -4.84 7.82 2.88
N PRO A 118 -3.76 8.52 2.51
CA PRO A 118 -2.51 7.88 2.14
C PRO A 118 -1.84 7.12 3.28
N GLY A 119 -2.04 7.53 4.53
CA GLY A 119 -1.52 6.85 5.72
C GLY A 119 -2.21 5.51 5.94
N ASN A 120 -3.55 5.49 5.79
CA ASN A 120 -4.34 4.26 5.88
C ASN A 120 -3.96 3.30 4.76
N LEU A 121 -3.88 3.75 3.51
CA LEU A 121 -3.46 2.89 2.40
C LEU A 121 -2.07 2.30 2.64
N GLY A 122 -1.08 3.11 3.04
CA GLY A 122 0.27 2.61 3.33
C GLY A 122 0.29 1.58 4.46
N THR A 123 -0.51 1.79 5.51
CA THR A 123 -0.68 0.85 6.62
C THR A 123 -1.35 -0.44 6.16
N ILE A 124 -2.38 -0.36 5.33
CA ILE A 124 -3.06 -1.54 4.75
C ILE A 124 -2.10 -2.37 3.88
N ILE A 125 -1.27 -1.72 3.06
CA ILE A 125 -0.24 -2.41 2.26
C ILE A 125 0.73 -3.17 3.18
N ARG A 126 1.13 -2.58 4.30
CA ARG A 126 1.99 -3.23 5.30
C ARG A 126 1.29 -4.40 6.00
N ILE A 127 0.01 -4.28 6.31
CA ILE A 127 -0.82 -5.36 6.86
C ILE A 127 -0.94 -6.50 5.84
N ALA A 128 -1.19 -6.19 4.58
CA ALA A 128 -1.25 -7.18 3.50
C ALA A 128 0.04 -7.99 3.39
N ASP A 129 1.19 -7.31 3.38
CA ASP A 129 2.51 -7.97 3.36
C ASP A 129 2.71 -8.89 4.57
N TRP A 130 2.33 -8.42 5.78
CA TRP A 130 2.46 -9.18 7.01
C TRP A 130 1.65 -10.48 7.00
N PHE A 131 0.43 -10.43 6.47
CA PHE A 131 -0.47 -11.58 6.39
C PHE A 131 -0.32 -12.40 5.08
N GLY A 132 0.72 -12.14 4.27
CA GLY A 132 0.99 -12.88 3.04
C GLY A 132 -0.02 -12.63 1.93
N ILE A 133 -0.71 -11.47 1.95
CA ILE A 133 -1.61 -11.01 0.89
C ILE A 133 -0.77 -10.28 -0.15
N ARG A 134 -0.74 -10.81 -1.37
CA ARG A 134 0.13 -10.29 -2.44
C ARG A 134 -0.57 -9.30 -3.36
N ASN A 135 -1.90 -9.31 -3.40
CA ASN A 135 -2.68 -8.50 -4.32
C ASN A 135 -3.73 -7.69 -3.56
N ILE A 136 -3.86 -6.42 -3.92
CA ILE A 136 -4.92 -5.52 -3.45
C ILE A 136 -5.61 -4.94 -4.69
N ILE A 137 -6.94 -5.12 -4.79
CA ILE A 137 -7.78 -4.53 -5.83
C ILE A 137 -8.31 -3.20 -5.29
N CYS A 138 -8.10 -2.12 -6.00
CA CYS A 138 -8.44 -0.77 -5.55
C CYS A 138 -9.45 -0.12 -6.51
N SER A 139 -10.41 0.61 -5.96
CA SER A 139 -11.19 1.56 -6.77
C SER A 139 -10.28 2.65 -7.33
N LYS A 140 -10.73 3.33 -8.40
CA LYS A 140 -9.97 4.42 -9.04
C LYS A 140 -9.76 5.62 -8.11
N GLU A 141 -10.65 5.79 -7.15
CA GLU A 141 -10.68 6.86 -6.15
C GLU A 141 -9.80 6.57 -4.93
N THR A 142 -9.34 5.33 -4.78
CA THR A 142 -8.35 4.96 -3.73
C THR A 142 -7.03 5.71 -3.96
N ALA A 143 -6.38 6.10 -2.88
CA ALA A 143 -5.12 6.84 -2.91
C ALA A 143 -4.07 6.16 -3.81
N ASP A 144 -3.23 6.95 -4.47
CA ASP A 144 -2.17 6.44 -5.35
C ASP A 144 -1.07 5.74 -4.54
N VAL A 145 -0.79 4.49 -4.86
CA VAL A 145 0.25 3.66 -4.21
C VAL A 145 1.63 4.32 -4.19
N TYR A 146 1.96 5.10 -5.22
CA TYR A 146 3.23 5.81 -5.33
C TYR A 146 3.20 7.24 -4.76
N ASN A 147 2.12 7.63 -4.07
CA ASN A 147 2.12 8.86 -3.28
C ASN A 147 3.24 8.76 -2.21
N PRO A 148 4.09 9.79 -2.03
CA PRO A 148 5.20 9.75 -1.07
C PRO A 148 4.78 9.36 0.36
N LYS A 149 3.58 9.79 0.81
CA LYS A 149 3.05 9.39 2.12
C LYS A 149 2.68 7.91 2.18
N VAL A 150 2.13 7.34 1.11
CA VAL A 150 1.83 5.89 1.02
C VAL A 150 3.13 5.09 1.04
N VAL A 151 4.09 5.47 0.20
CA VAL A 151 5.41 4.81 0.14
C VAL A 151 6.07 4.80 1.52
N GLN A 152 6.06 5.95 2.21
CA GLN A 152 6.62 6.08 3.55
C GLN A 152 5.91 5.20 4.57
N ALA A 153 4.57 5.26 4.62
CA ALA A 153 3.75 4.50 5.57
C ALA A 153 3.80 2.99 5.35
N SER A 154 4.07 2.55 4.10
CA SER A 154 4.18 1.13 3.76
C SER A 154 5.42 0.44 4.32
N MET A 155 6.44 1.20 4.75
CA MET A 155 7.69 0.68 5.32
C MET A 155 8.36 -0.40 4.42
N GLY A 156 8.35 -0.17 3.09
CA GLY A 156 8.93 -1.09 2.11
C GLY A 156 7.98 -2.18 1.59
N ALA A 157 6.82 -2.38 2.18
CA ALA A 157 5.83 -3.37 1.73
C ALA A 157 5.29 -3.09 0.31
N VAL A 158 5.29 -1.82 -0.13
CA VAL A 158 4.94 -1.43 -1.51
C VAL A 158 5.78 -2.14 -2.58
N GLY A 159 6.94 -2.66 -2.22
CA GLY A 159 7.79 -3.46 -3.09
C GLY A 159 7.35 -4.92 -3.25
N ARG A 160 6.50 -5.43 -2.35
CA ARG A 160 6.11 -6.84 -2.27
C ARG A 160 4.62 -7.09 -2.51
N VAL A 161 3.78 -6.06 -2.35
CA VAL A 161 2.33 -6.12 -2.56
C VAL A 161 1.98 -5.37 -3.85
N ALA A 162 1.20 -5.99 -4.71
CA ALA A 162 0.72 -5.41 -5.96
C ALA A 162 -0.64 -4.74 -5.77
N LEU A 163 -0.79 -3.50 -6.26
CA LEU A 163 -2.07 -2.80 -6.27
C LEU A 163 -2.58 -2.68 -7.71
N HIS A 164 -3.87 -3.03 -7.89
CA HIS A 164 -4.56 -3.04 -9.18
C HIS A 164 -5.77 -2.11 -9.11
N TYR A 165 -5.73 -1.02 -9.87
CA TYR A 165 -6.79 -0.01 -9.89
C TYR A 165 -7.77 -0.29 -11.02
N CYS A 166 -9.06 -0.48 -10.67
CA CYS A 166 -10.10 -0.77 -11.64
C CYS A 166 -11.49 -0.25 -11.20
N ASP A 167 -12.51 -0.49 -12.02
CA ASP A 167 -13.89 -0.42 -11.60
C ASP A 167 -14.22 -1.69 -10.81
N LEU A 168 -14.52 -1.55 -9.51
CA LEU A 168 -14.71 -2.69 -8.61
C LEU A 168 -15.98 -3.48 -8.94
N CYS A 169 -17.08 -2.81 -9.31
CA CYS A 169 -18.31 -3.50 -9.69
C CYS A 169 -18.12 -4.35 -10.95
N ALA A 170 -17.53 -3.76 -11.99
CA ALA A 170 -17.21 -4.49 -13.21
C ALA A 170 -16.22 -5.65 -12.98
N PHE A 171 -15.24 -5.45 -12.07
CA PHE A 171 -14.30 -6.48 -11.67
C PHE A 171 -15.02 -7.66 -11.01
N VAL A 172 -15.88 -7.41 -10.01
CA VAL A 172 -16.63 -8.44 -9.29
C VAL A 172 -17.58 -9.18 -10.24
N ASP A 173 -18.32 -8.45 -11.08
CA ASP A 173 -19.23 -9.04 -12.07
C ASP A 173 -18.47 -9.98 -13.04
N GLY A 174 -17.23 -9.62 -13.39
CA GLY A 174 -16.34 -10.44 -14.22
C GLY A 174 -15.93 -11.76 -13.57
N LEU A 175 -15.86 -11.83 -12.24
CA LEU A 175 -15.52 -13.05 -11.49
C LEU A 175 -16.65 -14.09 -11.49
N LYS A 176 -17.87 -13.72 -11.86
CA LYS A 176 -19.04 -14.63 -12.01
C LYS A 176 -19.31 -15.51 -10.77
N GLY A 177 -19.09 -14.95 -9.58
CA GLY A 177 -19.35 -15.64 -8.30
C GLY A 177 -18.35 -16.75 -7.93
N LYS A 178 -17.18 -16.83 -8.60
CA LYS A 178 -16.18 -17.86 -8.30
C LYS A 178 -15.53 -17.71 -6.91
N TYR A 179 -15.44 -16.48 -6.40
CA TYR A 179 -14.76 -16.17 -5.14
C TYR A 179 -15.73 -15.57 -4.15
N PRO A 180 -15.74 -16.01 -2.88
CA PRO A 180 -16.55 -15.38 -1.86
C PRO A 180 -16.02 -13.98 -1.53
N LEU A 181 -16.95 -13.01 -1.41
CA LEU A 181 -16.66 -11.63 -1.06
C LEU A 181 -17.13 -11.34 0.37
N PHE A 182 -16.20 -11.06 1.26
CA PHE A 182 -16.46 -10.71 2.66
C PHE A 182 -16.30 -9.21 2.85
N GLY A 183 -17.39 -8.50 3.09
CA GLY A 183 -17.38 -7.08 3.41
C GLY A 183 -17.52 -6.81 4.90
N THR A 184 -16.86 -5.77 5.42
CA THR A 184 -17.01 -5.35 6.81
C THR A 184 -18.11 -4.30 6.95
N PHE A 185 -19.11 -4.59 7.80
CA PHE A 185 -20.31 -3.76 8.03
C PHE A 185 -20.67 -3.71 9.50
N LEU A 186 -21.41 -2.68 9.91
CA LEU A 186 -21.92 -2.55 11.28
C LEU A 186 -23.12 -3.47 11.56
N ASP A 187 -23.84 -3.89 10.53
CA ASP A 187 -24.99 -4.80 10.55
C ASP A 187 -24.65 -6.23 10.08
N GLY A 188 -23.35 -6.57 10.07
CA GLY A 188 -22.85 -7.89 9.68
C GLY A 188 -22.97 -8.94 10.79
N GLU A 189 -22.59 -10.18 10.48
CA GLU A 189 -22.44 -11.25 11.45
C GLU A 189 -21.09 -11.18 12.16
N ASN A 190 -21.05 -11.53 13.44
CA ASN A 190 -19.83 -11.53 14.24
C ASN A 190 -18.74 -12.39 13.60
N ILE A 191 -17.64 -11.77 13.23
CA ILE A 191 -16.50 -12.40 12.52
C ILE A 191 -15.92 -13.60 13.30
N TYR A 192 -15.95 -13.56 14.64
CA TYR A 192 -15.35 -14.58 15.48
C TYR A 192 -16.13 -15.90 15.47
N GLY A 193 -17.43 -15.87 15.13
CA GLY A 193 -18.32 -17.04 15.03
C GLY A 193 -18.39 -17.64 13.62
N ARG A 194 -17.88 -16.97 12.60
CA ARG A 194 -18.00 -17.39 11.18
C ARG A 194 -16.93 -18.40 10.77
N SER A 195 -17.26 -19.28 9.84
CA SER A 195 -16.27 -20.06 9.09
C SER A 195 -15.67 -19.18 8.00
N LEU A 196 -14.36 -18.96 8.05
CA LEU A 196 -13.62 -18.09 7.13
C LEU A 196 -12.68 -18.94 6.26
N PRO A 197 -12.82 -18.92 4.91
CA PRO A 197 -12.02 -19.71 4.01
C PRO A 197 -10.63 -19.13 3.83
N GLN A 198 -9.70 -19.94 3.31
CA GLN A 198 -8.35 -19.49 2.96
C GLN A 198 -8.30 -18.66 1.67
N GLU A 199 -9.25 -18.92 0.76
CA GLU A 199 -9.41 -18.21 -0.51
C GLU A 199 -10.66 -17.32 -0.41
N ALA A 200 -10.45 -16.02 -0.46
CA ALA A 200 -11.52 -15.03 -0.39
C ALA A 200 -11.04 -13.64 -0.82
N ILE A 201 -12.00 -12.78 -1.13
CA ILE A 201 -11.77 -11.35 -1.29
C ILE A 201 -12.39 -10.63 -0.08
N ILE A 202 -11.56 -9.94 0.69
CA ILE A 202 -11.98 -9.10 1.82
C ILE A 202 -12.16 -7.68 1.31
N VAL A 203 -13.37 -7.13 1.44
CA VAL A 203 -13.73 -5.79 0.99
C VAL A 203 -13.73 -4.83 2.17
N MET A 204 -12.95 -3.78 2.07
CA MET A 204 -12.85 -2.69 3.04
C MET A 204 -13.32 -1.39 2.38
N GLY A 205 -14.19 -0.67 3.07
CA GLY A 205 -14.78 0.57 2.56
C GLY A 205 -14.04 1.83 2.96
N ASN A 206 -14.58 2.97 2.54
CA ASN A 206 -14.16 4.31 2.91
C ASN A 206 -14.35 4.57 4.41
N GLU A 207 -13.51 5.40 5.01
CA GLU A 207 -13.53 5.71 6.44
C GLU A 207 -14.83 6.38 6.92
N GLY A 208 -15.46 7.19 6.06
CA GLY A 208 -16.69 7.92 6.38
C GLY A 208 -17.96 7.25 5.88
N ASN A 209 -17.91 6.69 4.67
CA ASN A 209 -19.10 6.18 3.97
C ASN A 209 -19.19 4.64 3.95
N GLY A 210 -18.17 3.93 4.41
CA GLY A 210 -18.14 2.47 4.32
C GLY A 210 -17.95 1.97 2.87
N ILE A 211 -18.47 0.78 2.60
CA ILE A 211 -18.51 0.17 1.27
C ILE A 211 -19.67 0.82 0.50
N SER A 212 -19.43 1.22 -0.75
CA SER A 212 -20.46 1.83 -1.62
C SER A 212 -21.64 0.87 -1.84
N ASP A 213 -22.86 1.42 -1.93
CA ASP A 213 -24.09 0.63 -2.10
C ASP A 213 -23.99 -0.34 -3.28
N ALA A 214 -23.50 0.14 -4.41
CA ALA A 214 -23.35 -0.68 -5.62
C ALA A 214 -22.41 -1.88 -5.41
N LEU A 215 -21.36 -1.74 -4.61
CA LEU A 215 -20.46 -2.84 -4.28
C LEU A 215 -21.05 -3.72 -3.16
N ALA A 216 -21.76 -3.11 -2.20
CA ALA A 216 -22.40 -3.81 -1.08
C ALA A 216 -23.46 -4.83 -1.55
N GLU A 217 -24.18 -4.56 -2.65
CA GLU A 217 -25.12 -5.49 -3.30
C GLU A 217 -24.46 -6.77 -3.83
N ARG A 218 -23.16 -6.75 -4.07
CA ARG A 218 -22.36 -7.86 -4.59
C ARG A 218 -21.63 -8.66 -3.52
N ILE A 219 -21.65 -8.18 -2.27
CA ILE A 219 -21.03 -8.85 -1.13
C ILE A 219 -21.79 -10.13 -0.83
N THR A 220 -21.07 -11.25 -0.72
CA THR A 220 -21.69 -12.53 -0.38
C THR A 220 -21.86 -12.73 1.13
N ASP A 221 -20.95 -12.18 1.93
CA ASP A 221 -20.89 -12.34 3.37
C ASP A 221 -20.57 -11.01 4.06
N ARG A 222 -21.47 -10.57 4.95
CA ARG A 222 -21.32 -9.34 5.74
C ARG A 222 -20.73 -9.68 7.10
N LEU A 223 -19.59 -9.11 7.43
CA LEU A 223 -18.88 -9.34 8.69
C LEU A 223 -18.97 -8.13 9.61
N LEU A 224 -19.14 -8.38 10.92
CA LEU A 224 -19.05 -7.38 11.98
C LEU A 224 -17.85 -7.68 12.86
N ILE A 225 -17.02 -6.67 13.11
CA ILE A 225 -16.08 -6.66 14.24
C ILE A 225 -16.84 -6.12 15.45
N PRO A 226 -17.23 -6.95 16.43
CA PRO A 226 -18.07 -6.48 17.53
C PRO A 226 -17.32 -5.53 18.45
N ASN A 227 -18.03 -4.53 18.99
CA ASN A 227 -17.55 -3.70 20.10
C ASN A 227 -17.72 -4.43 21.44
N TYR A 228 -17.09 -3.89 22.49
CA TYR A 228 -17.22 -4.40 23.85
C TYR A 228 -17.29 -3.23 24.84
N PRO A 229 -18.21 -3.30 25.87
CA PRO A 229 -19.26 -4.33 26.01
C PRO A 229 -20.30 -4.28 24.90
N ALA A 230 -20.90 -5.42 24.55
CA ALA A 230 -21.91 -5.50 23.49
C ALA A 230 -23.13 -4.64 23.85
N GLY A 231 -23.56 -3.77 22.91
CA GLY A 231 -24.71 -2.88 23.07
C GLY A 231 -24.41 -1.56 23.80
N GLU A 232 -23.18 -1.33 24.24
CA GLU A 232 -22.74 -0.03 24.79
C GLU A 232 -22.44 0.97 23.67
N GLU A 233 -22.68 2.25 23.96
CA GLU A 233 -22.32 3.34 23.06
C GLU A 233 -20.79 3.43 22.88
N THR A 234 -20.31 3.46 21.65
CA THR A 234 -18.88 3.55 21.31
C THR A 234 -18.69 4.46 20.11
N SER A 235 -17.45 4.59 19.63
CA SER A 235 -17.18 5.28 18.36
C SER A 235 -17.94 4.62 17.21
N GLU A 236 -18.42 5.41 16.25
CA GLU A 236 -19.23 4.95 15.12
C GLU A 236 -18.53 3.87 14.26
N SER A 237 -17.21 3.94 14.16
CA SER A 237 -16.43 2.96 13.38
C SER A 237 -14.99 2.84 13.89
N LEU A 238 -14.31 1.76 13.50
CA LEU A 238 -12.86 1.62 13.61
C LEU A 238 -12.16 2.29 12.42
N ASN A 239 -10.94 2.77 12.65
CA ASN A 239 -10.06 3.14 11.53
C ASN A 239 -9.93 1.97 10.55
N VAL A 240 -10.02 2.25 9.24
CA VAL A 240 -10.05 1.21 8.19
C VAL A 240 -8.83 0.30 8.20
N ALA A 241 -7.63 0.82 8.48
CA ALA A 241 -6.43 -0.01 8.57
C ALA A 241 -6.47 -0.93 9.80
N VAL A 242 -7.00 -0.44 10.93
CA VAL A 242 -7.19 -1.27 12.15
C VAL A 242 -8.22 -2.37 11.87
N ALA A 243 -9.36 -2.03 11.29
CA ALA A 243 -10.38 -3.02 10.90
C ALA A 243 -9.80 -4.07 9.93
N THR A 244 -9.00 -3.63 8.94
CA THR A 244 -8.29 -4.53 8.01
C THR A 244 -7.37 -5.49 8.76
N ALA A 245 -6.59 -4.99 9.73
CA ALA A 245 -5.68 -5.84 10.49
C ALA A 245 -6.41 -6.92 11.30
N ILE A 246 -7.50 -6.55 11.97
CA ILE A 246 -8.33 -7.49 12.76
C ILE A 246 -8.94 -8.55 11.83
N THR A 247 -9.51 -8.13 10.70
CA THR A 247 -10.13 -9.03 9.73
C THR A 247 -9.10 -10.00 9.14
N CYS A 248 -7.96 -9.50 8.67
CA CYS A 248 -6.89 -10.35 8.14
C CYS A 248 -6.34 -11.33 9.20
N ALA A 249 -6.18 -10.88 10.44
CA ALA A 249 -5.72 -11.71 11.55
C ALA A 249 -6.70 -12.86 11.79
N GLU A 250 -8.01 -12.61 11.79
CA GLU A 250 -9.02 -13.64 12.03
C GLU A 250 -9.07 -14.66 10.88
N PHE A 251 -8.99 -14.23 9.62
CA PHE A 251 -8.87 -15.15 8.49
C PHE A 251 -7.61 -16.04 8.60
N ARG A 252 -6.46 -15.48 8.99
CA ARG A 252 -5.19 -16.23 9.10
C ARG A 252 -5.07 -17.06 10.36
N ARG A 253 -5.69 -16.67 11.48
CA ARG A 253 -5.66 -17.40 12.73
C ARG A 253 -6.13 -18.86 12.55
N ARG A 254 -7.11 -19.07 11.70
CA ARG A 254 -7.69 -20.40 11.44
C ARG A 254 -6.79 -21.29 10.58
N VAL A 255 -5.83 -20.71 9.87
CA VAL A 255 -4.86 -21.44 9.04
C VAL A 255 -3.61 -21.79 9.83
N ILE A 256 -3.23 -20.95 10.80
CA ILE A 256 -1.98 -21.11 11.59
C ILE A 256 -2.20 -22.01 12.82
N ALA A 257 -3.45 -22.20 13.22
CA ALA A 257 -3.80 -23.00 14.42
C ALA A 257 -3.84 -24.53 14.17
N VAL A 258 -3.03 -25.01 13.22
CA VAL A 258 -2.88 -26.46 12.94
C VAL A 258 -1.48 -26.92 13.35
#